data_d2846e5d5b4c61b9afccfd9f91e4fb89
#
_entry.id   d2846e5d5b4c61b9afccfd9f91e4fb89
#
_cell.length_a   1.000
_cell.length_b   1.000
_cell.length_c   1.000
_cell.angle_alpha   90.00
_cell.angle_beta   90.00
_cell.angle_gamma   90.00
#
_symmetry.space_group_name_H-M   'P 1'
#
loop_
_entity.id
_entity.type
_entity.pdbx_description
1 polymer ?
#
loop_
_entity_poly.entity_id
_entity_poly.type
_entity_poly.pdbx_seq_one_letter_code
_entity_poly.pdbx_strand_id
1 'polypeptide(L)'
;PHVSSRRQRQMCIRDSVKNIKKAYDLTMTTRALENHTDNPYRFPTQGYIFLHCIKNASIGGENTIVDGFNVAKILRDRHKQFFNTLTTFNTFFRYKDENAWLENKCKLIELDDMNNVIQVRYNNRTELIPFDKNKKIDNYINARRKLWDLIKDKKNNIRIKQRPGDMLILDNYRVLHGRGAY
;
A
#
# COMPACT_ATOMS: atom_id res chain seq x y z
N PRO A 1 -22.68 -7.09 -24.75
CA PRO A 1 -23.67 -7.15 -23.69
C PRO A 1 -23.04 -7.55 -22.36
N HIS A 2 -22.78 -6.60 -21.49
CA HIS A 2 -22.70 -6.62 -20.04
C HIS A 2 -22.04 -7.79 -19.28
N VAL A 3 -20.76 -8.05 -19.51
CA VAL A 3 -19.95 -8.88 -18.60
C VAL A 3 -19.26 -8.06 -17.49
N SER A 4 -19.33 -6.72 -17.54
CA SER A 4 -18.63 -5.84 -16.59
C SER A 4 -19.28 -5.71 -15.21
N SER A 5 -20.60 -5.99 -15.07
CA SER A 5 -21.31 -5.68 -13.82
C SER A 5 -21.10 -6.70 -12.68
N ARG A 6 -20.69 -7.94 -12.97
CA ARG A 6 -20.44 -8.95 -11.93
C ARG A 6 -19.08 -8.83 -11.26
N ARG A 7 -18.04 -8.32 -11.96
CA ARG A 7 -16.70 -8.16 -11.39
C ARG A 7 -16.58 -6.94 -10.46
N GLN A 8 -17.40 -5.91 -10.65
CA GLN A 8 -17.42 -4.74 -9.77
C GLN A 8 -18.04 -5.00 -8.38
N ARG A 9 -18.82 -6.07 -8.20
CA ARG A 9 -19.45 -6.40 -6.91
C ARG A 9 -18.52 -7.17 -5.94
N GLN A 10 -17.34 -7.58 -6.34
CA GLN A 10 -16.36 -8.21 -5.44
C GLN A 10 -15.43 -7.17 -4.82
N MET A 11 -15.96 -6.04 -4.34
CA MET A 11 -15.17 -5.04 -3.62
C MET A 11 -14.88 -5.42 -2.15
N CYS A 12 -15.43 -6.52 -1.65
CA CYS A 12 -15.11 -7.06 -0.34
C CYS A 12 -14.38 -8.39 -0.52
N ILE A 13 -13.06 -8.36 -0.66
CA ILE A 13 -12.23 -9.55 -0.54
C ILE A 13 -12.12 -9.83 0.96
N ARG A 14 -12.71 -10.93 1.40
CA ARG A 14 -12.57 -11.41 2.78
C ARG A 14 -11.34 -12.32 2.83
N ASP A 15 -10.19 -11.73 3.16
CA ASP A 15 -8.98 -12.51 3.40
C ASP A 15 -8.82 -12.80 4.90
N SER A 16 -8.34 -14.00 5.20
CA SER A 16 -8.00 -14.36 6.58
C SER A 16 -6.49 -14.35 6.74
N VAL A 17 -5.99 -13.48 7.60
CA VAL A 17 -4.59 -13.50 8.02
C VAL A 17 -4.42 -14.66 9.01
N LYS A 18 -3.76 -15.74 8.59
CA LYS A 18 -3.51 -16.96 9.37
C LYS A 18 -2.07 -17.40 9.19
N ASN A 19 -1.51 -18.04 10.21
CA ASN A 19 -0.22 -18.74 10.03
C ASN A 19 -0.48 -20.11 9.37
N ILE A 20 -0.05 -20.27 8.12
CA ILE A 20 -0.19 -21.51 7.35
C ILE A 20 1.20 -22.06 7.03
N LYS A 21 1.45 -23.32 7.35
CA LYS A 21 2.69 -24.01 6.94
C LYS A 21 2.77 -24.02 5.41
N LYS A 22 3.93 -23.58 4.84
CA LYS A 22 4.15 -23.41 3.39
C LYS A 22 3.20 -22.41 2.73
N ALA A 23 2.93 -21.28 3.42
CA ALA A 23 2.09 -20.23 2.88
C ALA A 23 2.67 -19.64 1.59
N TYR A 24 1.84 -19.50 0.59
CA TYR A 24 2.15 -18.84 -0.68
C TYR A 24 2.29 -17.31 -0.50
N ASP A 25 1.47 -16.71 0.36
CA ASP A 25 1.45 -15.26 0.61
C ASP A 25 2.07 -14.92 1.98
N LEU A 26 2.85 -13.85 2.03
CA LEU A 26 3.45 -13.31 3.26
C LEU A 26 2.42 -12.94 4.32
N THR A 27 1.21 -12.56 3.92
CA THR A 27 0.10 -12.28 4.86
C THR A 27 -0.27 -13.48 5.71
N MET A 28 -0.04 -14.69 5.20
CA MET A 28 -0.28 -15.98 5.86
C MET A 28 0.94 -16.54 6.58
N THR A 29 1.93 -15.72 6.87
CA THR A 29 3.14 -16.10 7.60
C THR A 29 3.28 -15.28 8.89
N THR A 30 4.16 -15.72 9.79
CA THR A 30 4.52 -14.97 10.99
C THR A 30 5.51 -13.82 10.75
N ARG A 31 5.95 -13.63 9.51
CA ARG A 31 6.90 -12.57 9.14
C ARG A 31 6.24 -11.20 9.24
N ALA A 32 7.05 -10.18 9.52
CA ALA A 32 6.62 -8.80 9.43
C ALA A 32 6.17 -8.45 8.01
N LEU A 33 5.12 -7.65 7.91
CA LEU A 33 4.69 -6.99 6.69
C LEU A 33 5.05 -5.51 6.77
N GLU A 34 5.81 -5.04 5.80
CA GLU A 34 6.13 -3.63 5.70
C GLU A 34 4.89 -2.79 5.38
N ASN A 35 4.90 -1.52 5.80
CA ASN A 35 3.81 -0.60 5.53
C ASN A 35 3.55 -0.45 4.03
N HIS A 36 2.32 -0.68 3.62
CA HIS A 36 1.87 -0.67 2.22
C HIS A 36 0.41 -0.22 2.13
N THR A 37 -0.03 0.10 0.92
CA THR A 37 -1.44 0.21 0.56
C THR A 37 -1.87 -1.04 -0.18
N ASP A 38 -3.13 -1.45 0.01
CA ASP A 38 -3.66 -2.66 -0.60
C ASP A 38 -4.09 -2.44 -2.05
N ASN A 39 -3.81 -3.47 -2.85
CA ASN A 39 -4.33 -3.67 -4.21
C ASN A 39 -4.17 -2.47 -5.16
N PRO A 40 -3.01 -1.78 -5.22
CA PRO A 40 -2.81 -0.65 -6.13
C PRO A 40 -2.87 -1.04 -7.60
N TYR A 41 -2.83 -2.33 -7.90
CA TYR A 41 -3.01 -2.91 -9.25
C TYR A 41 -4.47 -2.93 -9.73
N ARG A 42 -5.44 -2.55 -8.89
CA ARG A 42 -6.87 -2.41 -9.25
C ARG A 42 -7.21 -0.97 -9.62
N PHE A 43 -8.14 -0.83 -10.54
CA PHE A 43 -8.77 0.46 -10.86
C PHE A 43 -10.29 0.31 -10.89
N PRO A 44 -11.04 1.06 -10.06
CA PRO A 44 -10.52 1.87 -8.95
C PRO A 44 -9.85 1.02 -7.87
N THR A 45 -8.90 1.61 -7.14
CA THR A 45 -8.31 0.98 -5.95
C THR A 45 -9.37 0.90 -4.85
N GLN A 46 -9.27 -0.10 -3.97
CA GLN A 46 -10.16 -0.21 -2.81
C GLN A 46 -10.01 1.00 -1.89
N GLY A 47 -11.12 1.63 -1.51
CA GLY A 47 -11.11 2.82 -0.66
C GLY A 47 -10.88 2.50 0.81
N TYR A 48 -11.50 1.43 1.34
CA TYR A 48 -11.44 1.07 2.75
C TYR A 48 -10.97 -0.36 2.97
N ILE A 49 -10.25 -0.56 4.07
CA ILE A 49 -9.79 -1.86 4.56
C ILE A 49 -10.35 -2.06 5.96
N PHE A 50 -10.87 -3.25 6.22
CA PHE A 50 -11.40 -3.67 7.51
C PHE A 50 -10.57 -4.82 8.03
N LEU A 51 -9.87 -4.61 9.16
CA LEU A 51 -9.05 -5.60 9.83
C LEU A 51 -9.71 -5.99 11.15
N HIS A 52 -10.49 -7.06 11.15
CA HIS A 52 -11.13 -7.59 12.35
C HIS A 52 -10.22 -8.61 13.03
N CYS A 53 -9.86 -8.35 14.29
CA CYS A 53 -9.06 -9.24 15.09
C CYS A 53 -9.92 -10.35 15.71
N ILE A 54 -9.81 -11.56 15.21
CA ILE A 54 -10.47 -12.74 15.81
C ILE A 54 -9.60 -13.30 16.94
N LYS A 55 -8.28 -13.39 16.71
CA LYS A 55 -7.29 -13.88 17.66
C LYS A 55 -5.97 -13.16 17.39
N ASN A 56 -5.26 -12.78 18.43
CA ASN A 56 -3.94 -12.18 18.27
C ASN A 56 -2.87 -13.01 18.96
N ALA A 57 -1.62 -12.87 18.53
CA ALA A 57 -0.47 -13.46 19.20
C ALA A 57 -0.23 -12.77 20.56
N SER A 58 0.27 -13.51 21.53
CA SER A 58 0.65 -12.97 22.85
C SER A 58 1.79 -11.94 22.71
N ILE A 59 2.77 -12.24 21.85
CA ILE A 59 3.94 -11.40 21.59
C ILE A 59 3.97 -11.07 20.09
N GLY A 60 4.30 -9.82 19.74
CA GLY A 60 4.38 -9.36 18.35
C GLY A 60 3.00 -9.17 17.69
N GLY A 61 2.97 -9.08 16.38
CA GLY A 61 1.75 -8.94 15.59
C GLY A 61 1.03 -7.59 15.72
N GLU A 62 1.71 -6.55 16.23
CA GLU A 62 1.15 -5.19 16.24
C GLU A 62 0.95 -4.70 14.81
N ASN A 63 -0.18 -4.05 14.55
CA ASN A 63 -0.37 -3.30 13.33
C ASN A 63 0.48 -2.03 13.37
N THR A 64 1.15 -1.73 12.26
CA THR A 64 1.85 -0.48 12.04
C THR A 64 1.06 0.38 11.06
N ILE A 65 0.94 1.67 11.34
CA ILE A 65 0.12 2.60 10.58
C ILE A 65 0.91 3.86 10.31
N VAL A 66 0.86 4.32 9.05
CA VAL A 66 1.51 5.55 8.59
C VAL A 66 0.51 6.40 7.83
N ASP A 67 0.40 7.69 8.20
CA ASP A 67 -0.37 8.66 7.43
C ASP A 67 0.41 9.04 6.16
N GLY A 68 0.01 8.47 5.02
CA GLY A 68 0.63 8.73 3.72
C GLY A 68 0.50 10.18 3.28
N PHE A 69 -0.58 10.89 3.65
CA PHE A 69 -0.74 12.31 3.32
C PHE A 69 0.25 13.17 4.10
N ASN A 70 0.51 12.83 5.36
CA ASN A 70 1.56 13.50 6.14
C ASN A 70 2.95 13.25 5.53
N VAL A 71 3.24 12.02 5.11
CA VAL A 71 4.50 11.68 4.43
C VAL A 71 4.62 12.45 3.11
N ALA A 72 3.55 12.53 2.32
CA ALA A 72 3.52 13.32 1.07
C ALA A 72 3.73 14.81 1.34
N LYS A 73 3.16 15.34 2.43
CA LYS A 73 3.39 16.72 2.89
C LYS A 73 4.86 16.96 3.23
N ILE A 74 5.50 16.07 3.99
CA ILE A 74 6.93 16.18 4.32
C ILE A 74 7.78 16.20 3.04
N LEU A 75 7.46 15.33 2.05
CA LEU A 75 8.13 15.34 0.74
C LEU A 75 7.95 16.66 0.01
N ARG A 76 6.72 17.19 -0.04
CA ARG A 76 6.40 18.46 -0.68
C ARG A 76 7.19 19.61 -0.08
N ASP A 77 7.24 19.67 1.25
CA ASP A 77 7.86 20.79 1.98
C ASP A 77 9.39 20.73 1.98
N ARG A 78 9.99 19.53 2.11
CA ARG A 78 11.43 19.36 2.31
C ARG A 78 12.19 18.74 1.15
N HIS A 79 11.50 18.08 0.22
CA HIS A 79 12.10 17.31 -0.89
C HIS A 79 11.28 17.50 -2.17
N LYS A 80 11.02 18.74 -2.55
CA LYS A 80 10.13 19.14 -3.64
C LYS A 80 10.38 18.41 -4.96
N GLN A 81 11.65 18.19 -5.31
CA GLN A 81 12.00 17.46 -6.54
C GLN A 81 11.47 16.01 -6.49
N PHE A 82 11.61 15.32 -5.36
CA PHE A 82 11.11 13.95 -5.20
C PHE A 82 9.57 13.92 -5.20
N PHE A 83 8.93 14.87 -4.51
CA PHE A 83 7.49 15.01 -4.57
C PHE A 83 6.99 15.16 -6.01
N ASN A 84 7.57 16.10 -6.78
CA ASN A 84 7.20 16.31 -8.18
C ASN A 84 7.41 15.05 -9.03
N THR A 85 8.49 14.31 -8.81
CA THR A 85 8.73 13.05 -9.51
C THR A 85 7.63 12.03 -9.19
N LEU A 86 7.23 11.87 -7.93
CA LEU A 86 6.22 10.88 -7.52
C LEU A 86 4.79 11.27 -7.92
N THR A 87 4.54 12.55 -8.22
CA THR A 87 3.24 13.05 -8.69
C THR A 87 3.13 13.10 -10.24
N THR A 88 4.24 12.87 -10.96
CA THR A 88 4.25 12.96 -12.43
C THR A 88 4.65 11.65 -13.11
N PHE A 89 5.50 10.85 -12.50
CA PHE A 89 5.95 9.59 -13.07
C PHE A 89 4.91 8.49 -12.87
N ASN A 90 4.54 7.81 -13.96
CA ASN A 90 3.68 6.64 -13.90
C ASN A 90 4.52 5.38 -13.74
N THR A 91 4.27 4.63 -12.68
CA THR A 91 4.75 3.27 -12.49
C THR A 91 3.65 2.27 -12.78
N PHE A 92 3.94 0.98 -12.65
CA PHE A 92 2.97 -0.08 -12.83
C PHE A 92 2.84 -0.87 -11.53
N PHE A 93 1.61 -1.27 -11.21
CA PHE A 93 1.35 -2.30 -10.21
C PHE A 93 0.70 -3.48 -10.89
N ARG A 94 1.18 -4.69 -10.60
CA ARG A 94 0.68 -5.92 -11.21
C ARG A 94 0.43 -6.99 -10.16
N TYR A 95 -0.68 -7.66 -10.30
CA TYR A 95 -0.99 -8.92 -9.65
C TYR A 95 -1.26 -9.97 -10.73
N LYS A 96 -0.68 -11.15 -10.58
CA LYS A 96 -0.90 -12.26 -11.47
C LYS A 96 -0.98 -13.54 -10.66
N ASP A 97 -2.05 -14.31 -10.87
CA ASP A 97 -2.18 -15.69 -10.44
C ASP A 97 -2.74 -16.56 -11.58
N GLU A 98 -3.13 -17.79 -11.29
CA GLU A 98 -3.69 -18.71 -12.28
C GLU A 98 -5.02 -18.23 -12.88
N ASN A 99 -5.79 -17.42 -12.15
CA ASN A 99 -7.14 -17.01 -12.50
C ASN A 99 -7.27 -15.53 -12.85
N ALA A 100 -6.26 -14.71 -12.56
CA ALA A 100 -6.32 -13.28 -12.73
C ALA A 100 -5.01 -12.65 -13.16
N TRP A 101 -5.11 -11.69 -14.08
CA TRP A 101 -4.07 -10.75 -14.43
C TRP A 101 -4.65 -9.34 -14.25
N LEU A 102 -4.15 -8.61 -13.26
CA LEU A 102 -4.57 -7.26 -12.94
C LEU A 102 -3.37 -6.33 -13.02
N GLU A 103 -3.52 -5.23 -13.73
CA GLU A 103 -2.48 -4.22 -13.86
C GLU A 103 -3.09 -2.81 -13.83
N ASN A 104 -2.40 -1.91 -13.16
CA ASN A 104 -2.74 -0.50 -13.13
C ASN A 104 -1.48 0.33 -13.33
N LYS A 105 -1.55 1.29 -14.27
CA LYS A 105 -0.52 2.29 -14.52
C LYS A 105 -0.92 3.58 -13.83
N CYS A 106 -0.21 3.97 -12.80
CA CYS A 106 -0.58 5.12 -11.99
C CYS A 106 0.64 5.76 -11.30
N LYS A 107 0.44 6.91 -10.68
CA LYS A 107 1.44 7.62 -9.90
C LYS A 107 1.46 7.08 -8.46
N LEU A 108 2.58 7.25 -7.75
CA LEU A 108 2.64 6.93 -6.32
C LEU A 108 1.88 7.94 -5.48
N ILE A 109 1.89 9.21 -5.87
CA ILE A 109 1.11 10.28 -5.22
C ILE A 109 0.17 10.87 -6.26
N GLU A 110 -1.12 10.76 -6.02
CA GLU A 110 -2.16 11.33 -6.89
C GLU A 110 -2.63 12.67 -6.32
N LEU A 111 -2.83 13.65 -7.21
CA LEU A 111 -3.29 14.98 -6.86
C LEU A 111 -4.61 15.26 -7.55
N ASP A 112 -5.47 16.08 -6.92
CA ASP A 112 -6.62 16.72 -7.57
C ASP A 112 -6.20 17.95 -8.39
N ASP A 113 -7.18 18.59 -9.04
CA ASP A 113 -6.95 19.77 -9.88
C ASP A 113 -6.49 21.00 -9.06
N MET A 114 -6.69 20.99 -7.73
CA MET A 114 -6.21 21.99 -6.80
C MET A 114 -4.85 21.66 -6.17
N ASN A 115 -4.19 20.60 -6.67
CA ASN A 115 -2.93 20.07 -6.14
C ASN A 115 -3.00 19.53 -4.70
N ASN A 116 -4.17 19.15 -4.20
CA ASN A 116 -4.26 18.41 -2.95
C ASN A 116 -3.93 16.93 -3.18
N VAL A 117 -3.30 16.30 -2.21
CA VAL A 117 -3.06 14.85 -2.24
C VAL A 117 -4.38 14.13 -2.00
N ILE A 118 -4.79 13.30 -2.95
CA ILE A 118 -6.03 12.50 -2.87
C ILE A 118 -5.76 11.01 -2.72
N GLN A 119 -4.57 10.55 -3.07
CA GLN A 119 -4.17 9.16 -2.86
C GLN A 119 -2.66 9.01 -2.79
N VAL A 120 -2.19 8.13 -1.90
CA VAL A 120 -0.81 7.63 -1.86
C VAL A 120 -0.85 6.12 -2.09
N ARG A 121 -0.02 5.64 -3.01
CA ARG A 121 0.15 4.21 -3.33
C ARG A 121 1.57 3.80 -3.02
N TYR A 122 1.73 2.74 -2.26
CA TYR A 122 3.03 2.12 -2.02
C TYR A 122 2.85 0.63 -1.75
N ASN A 123 3.40 -0.19 -2.59
CA ASN A 123 3.40 -1.64 -2.39
C ASN A 123 4.61 -2.26 -3.12
N ASN A 124 5.65 -2.59 -2.35
CA ASN A 124 6.92 -3.11 -2.88
C ASN A 124 6.83 -4.52 -3.47
N ARG A 125 5.72 -5.24 -3.25
CA ARG A 125 5.52 -6.61 -3.75
C ARG A 125 4.89 -6.65 -5.13
N THR A 126 4.14 -5.61 -5.48
CA THR A 126 3.35 -5.57 -6.72
C THR A 126 3.77 -4.47 -7.68
N GLU A 127 4.65 -3.58 -7.24
CA GLU A 127 5.18 -2.51 -8.09
C GLU A 127 6.18 -3.04 -9.08
N LEU A 128 6.01 -2.64 -10.34
CA LEU A 128 6.91 -2.91 -11.44
C LEU A 128 7.50 -1.59 -11.94
N ILE A 129 8.78 -1.39 -11.63
CA ILE A 129 9.50 -0.23 -12.16
C ILE A 129 9.87 -0.55 -13.62
N PRO A 130 9.50 0.31 -14.59
CA PRO A 130 9.86 0.09 -16.00
C PRO A 130 11.38 -0.04 -16.13
N PHE A 131 11.83 -1.07 -16.82
CA PHE A 131 13.26 -1.26 -17.08
C PHE A 131 13.65 -0.45 -18.31
N ASP A 132 14.17 0.76 -18.08
CA ASP A 132 14.73 1.62 -19.12
C ASP A 132 15.92 2.37 -18.51
N LYS A 133 17.02 2.44 -19.25
CA LYS A 133 18.25 3.13 -18.82
C LYS A 133 18.14 4.62 -19.11
N ASN A 134 17.26 5.32 -18.41
CA ASN A 134 17.16 6.77 -18.59
C ASN A 134 17.11 7.50 -17.23
N LYS A 135 17.54 8.75 -17.25
CA LYS A 135 17.61 9.62 -16.07
C LYS A 135 16.27 9.79 -15.32
N LYS A 136 15.14 9.61 -16.01
CA LYS A 136 13.81 9.72 -15.39
C LYS A 136 13.56 8.56 -14.41
N ILE A 137 14.04 7.37 -14.75
CA ILE A 137 13.92 6.18 -13.89
C ILE A 137 14.83 6.30 -12.67
N ASP A 138 16.06 6.75 -12.84
CA ASP A 138 16.96 6.99 -11.71
C ASP A 138 16.37 8.01 -10.72
N ASN A 139 15.80 9.10 -11.24
CA ASN A 139 15.11 10.09 -10.42
C ASN A 139 13.91 9.48 -9.68
N TYR A 140 13.14 8.62 -10.35
CA TYR A 140 12.02 7.92 -9.75
C TYR A 140 12.48 6.97 -8.64
N ILE A 141 13.50 6.16 -8.88
CA ILE A 141 14.06 5.24 -7.88
C ILE A 141 14.53 6.00 -6.64
N ASN A 142 15.22 7.13 -6.82
CA ASN A 142 15.69 7.96 -5.70
C ASN A 142 14.52 8.59 -4.93
N ALA A 143 13.51 9.09 -5.64
CA ALA A 143 12.31 9.65 -5.04
C ALA A 143 11.52 8.57 -4.25
N ARG A 144 11.40 7.37 -4.82
CA ARG A 144 10.76 6.22 -4.20
C ARG A 144 11.50 5.74 -2.94
N ARG A 145 12.85 5.72 -2.98
CA ARG A 145 13.67 5.42 -1.78
C ARG A 145 13.42 6.44 -0.68
N LYS A 146 13.38 7.72 -1.02
CA LYS A 146 13.09 8.77 -0.04
C LYS A 146 11.69 8.65 0.55
N LEU A 147 10.69 8.31 -0.26
CA LEU A 147 9.34 8.00 0.21
C LEU A 147 9.38 6.84 1.23
N TRP A 148 10.08 5.75 0.89
CA TRP A 148 10.25 4.61 1.78
C TRP A 148 10.95 4.98 3.09
N ASP A 149 11.99 5.80 3.05
CA ASP A 149 12.70 6.25 4.26
C ASP A 149 11.78 7.01 5.22
N LEU A 150 10.85 7.81 4.69
CA LEU A 150 9.85 8.50 5.49
C LEU A 150 8.76 7.54 6.02
N ILE A 151 8.34 6.57 5.22
CA ILE A 151 7.35 5.56 5.63
C ILE A 151 7.89 4.71 6.78
N LYS A 152 9.15 4.30 6.75
CA LYS A 152 9.74 3.46 7.79
C LYS A 152 10.23 4.25 9.02
N ASP A 153 10.29 5.58 8.95
CA ASP A 153 10.68 6.40 10.10
C ASP A 153 9.70 6.19 11.26
N LYS A 154 10.24 5.80 12.42
CA LYS A 154 9.44 5.55 13.65
C LYS A 154 8.59 6.74 14.08
N LYS A 155 9.01 7.96 13.73
CA LYS A 155 8.26 9.20 14.03
C LYS A 155 6.95 9.29 13.26
N ASN A 156 6.86 8.64 12.12
CA ASN A 156 5.67 8.61 11.26
C ASN A 156 4.82 7.36 11.47
N ASN A 157 5.26 6.43 12.34
CA ASN A 157 4.61 5.16 12.57
C ASN A 157 3.85 5.12 13.90
N ILE A 158 2.60 4.73 13.84
CA ILE A 158 1.78 4.36 15.00
C ILE A 158 1.73 2.84 15.08
N ARG A 159 1.84 2.28 16.29
CA ARG A 159 1.70 0.84 16.53
C ARG A 159 0.45 0.58 17.35
N ILE A 160 -0.36 -0.36 16.92
CA ILE A 160 -1.63 -0.74 17.55
C ILE A 160 -1.64 -2.25 17.76
N LYS A 161 -1.77 -2.68 19.00
CA LYS A 161 -2.03 -4.08 19.37
C LYS A 161 -3.53 -4.28 19.48
N GLN A 162 -4.15 -4.90 18.48
CA GLN A 162 -5.57 -5.23 18.53
C GLN A 162 -5.84 -6.37 19.53
N ARG A 163 -6.95 -6.30 20.22
CA ARG A 163 -7.50 -7.39 21.04
C ARG A 163 -8.55 -8.16 20.23
N PRO A 164 -8.82 -9.43 20.57
CA PRO A 164 -9.95 -10.13 19.98
C PRO A 164 -11.24 -9.32 20.09
N GLY A 165 -11.96 -9.16 18.97
CA GLY A 165 -13.15 -8.32 18.83
C GLY A 165 -12.89 -6.91 18.33
N ASP A 166 -11.66 -6.39 18.41
CA ASP A 166 -11.34 -5.06 17.85
C ASP A 166 -11.42 -5.09 16.32
N MET A 167 -11.91 -4.00 15.72
CA MET A 167 -11.91 -3.78 14.29
C MET A 167 -11.18 -2.48 13.97
N LEU A 168 -10.18 -2.57 13.10
CA LEU A 168 -9.47 -1.42 12.55
C LEU A 168 -10.00 -1.14 11.15
N ILE A 169 -10.46 0.10 10.93
CA ILE A 169 -10.95 0.58 9.64
C ILE A 169 -9.97 1.62 9.12
N LEU A 170 -9.44 1.40 7.91
CA LEU A 170 -8.41 2.22 7.31
C LEU A 170 -8.89 2.79 5.98
N ASP A 171 -8.65 4.09 5.77
CA ASP A 171 -8.73 4.71 4.46
C ASP A 171 -7.48 4.34 3.65
N ASN A 172 -7.63 3.43 2.70
CA ASN A 172 -6.54 2.89 1.89
C ASN A 172 -5.98 3.90 0.85
N TYR A 173 -6.65 5.02 0.64
CA TYR A 173 -6.13 6.10 -0.19
C TYR A 173 -5.11 6.94 0.57
N ARG A 174 -5.26 7.00 1.89
CA ARG A 174 -4.45 7.83 2.76
C ARG A 174 -3.46 7.04 3.61
N VAL A 175 -3.87 5.89 4.15
CA VAL A 175 -3.16 5.21 5.23
C VAL A 175 -2.40 4.00 4.69
N LEU A 176 -1.10 3.94 4.97
CA LEU A 176 -0.31 2.72 4.79
C LEU A 176 -0.37 1.91 6.09
N HIS A 177 -0.46 0.61 5.94
CA HIS A 177 -0.49 -0.30 7.08
C HIS A 177 0.46 -1.47 6.90
N GLY A 178 0.89 -2.01 8.00
CA GLY A 178 1.77 -3.17 8.07
C GLY A 178 1.55 -3.95 9.36
N ARG A 179 2.38 -4.93 9.61
CA ARG A 179 2.29 -5.79 10.79
C ARG A 179 3.67 -6.20 11.26
N GLY A 180 3.91 -6.12 12.57
CA GLY A 180 5.07 -6.73 13.21
C GLY A 180 5.09 -8.25 13.06
N ALA A 181 6.26 -8.88 13.18
CA ALA A 181 6.37 -10.34 13.28
C ALA A 181 5.72 -10.86 14.56
N TYR A 182 5.30 -12.15 14.58
CA TYR A 182 4.72 -12.83 15.74
C TYR A 182 5.04 -14.32 15.76
#